data_4f57ad102594641ac53d49eafc14f741
#
_entry.id   4f57ad102594641ac53d49eafc14f741
#
_cell.length_a   1.000
_cell.length_b   1.000
_cell.length_c   1.000
_cell.angle_alpha   90.00
_cell.angle_beta   90.00
_cell.angle_gamma   90.00
#
_symmetry.space_group_name_H-M   'P 1'
#
loop_
_entity.id
_entity.type
_entity.pdbx_description
1 polymer ?
#
loop_
_entity_poly.entity_id
_entity_poly.type
_entity_poly.pdbx_seq_one_letter_code
_entity_poly.pdbx_strand_id
1 'polypeptide(L)'
;MPKIHGLNKTTLLDYPGRIAATIFLGHCNFRCPFCQNSALVLNPAAEPEIPEEQVLSFLKRRQGILEGVCISGGEPTLSPDLEDFIQKIHDLGYSVKLDTNGTHPEVLKNLADKGLIQKAAVDIKACPENYPSLSGLLHPPLDAVRETVDFLLHENLDYEFRTTVVKELHNEEDFVRIGQWLKGARGYYLQAYKDSEEVLQPGFSSYSLEELEHFRKILLTTIPVVGIRGID
;
A
#
# COMPACT_ATOMS: atom_id res chain seq x y z
N MET A 1 14.06 13.94 -9.04
CA MET A 1 12.59 14.11 -8.90
C MET A 1 11.92 12.75 -9.02
N PRO A 2 10.90 12.45 -8.20
CA PRO A 2 10.22 11.17 -8.30
C PRO A 2 9.51 11.04 -9.66
N LYS A 3 9.51 9.83 -10.21
CA LYS A 3 8.83 9.55 -11.48
C LYS A 3 7.35 9.32 -11.20
N ILE A 4 6.54 10.31 -11.49
CA ILE A 4 5.08 10.30 -11.28
C ILE A 4 4.41 9.89 -12.59
N HIS A 5 3.62 8.83 -12.56
CA HIS A 5 2.91 8.30 -13.73
C HIS A 5 1.38 8.36 -13.61
N GLY A 6 0.86 8.69 -12.43
CA GLY A 6 -0.58 8.81 -12.22
C GLY A 6 -0.94 9.82 -11.16
N LEU A 7 -2.09 10.47 -11.36
CA LEU A 7 -2.70 11.41 -10.41
C LEU A 7 -4.21 11.22 -10.40
N ASN A 8 -4.71 10.56 -9.36
CA ASN A 8 -6.13 10.60 -9.04
C ASN A 8 -6.42 11.88 -8.26
N LYS A 9 -7.14 12.79 -8.90
CA LYS A 9 -7.35 14.16 -8.39
C LYS A 9 -8.25 14.24 -7.17
N THR A 10 -9.06 13.20 -6.91
CA THR A 10 -9.95 13.16 -5.73
C THR A 10 -10.30 11.71 -5.42
N THR A 11 -10.03 11.29 -4.22
CA THR A 11 -10.38 9.98 -3.69
C THR A 11 -10.98 10.10 -2.29
N LEU A 12 -11.90 9.21 -1.96
CA LEU A 12 -12.46 9.01 -0.62
C LEU A 12 -12.04 7.66 -0.02
N LEU A 13 -11.31 6.86 -0.81
CA LEU A 13 -10.96 5.47 -0.47
C LEU A 13 -9.50 5.32 -0.06
N ASP A 14 -8.57 5.99 -0.77
CA ASP A 14 -7.14 5.76 -0.60
C ASP A 14 -6.58 6.36 0.70
N TYR A 15 -7.25 7.39 1.23
CA TYR A 15 -6.93 7.96 2.53
C TYR A 15 -8.19 7.96 3.42
N PRO A 16 -8.46 6.88 4.18
CA PRO A 16 -9.66 6.78 5.00
C PRO A 16 -9.86 7.97 5.94
N GLY A 17 -11.07 8.55 5.92
CA GLY A 17 -11.44 9.71 6.74
C GLY A 17 -11.02 11.07 6.18
N ARG A 18 -10.44 11.14 4.98
CA ARG A 18 -10.04 12.40 4.34
C ARG A 18 -10.44 12.45 2.87
N ILE A 19 -10.77 13.63 2.40
CA ILE A 19 -10.83 13.92 0.96
C ILE A 19 -9.40 14.10 0.48
N ALA A 20 -8.90 13.20 -0.36
CA ALA A 20 -7.48 13.17 -0.72
C ALA A 20 -7.28 13.10 -2.24
N ALA A 21 -6.06 13.37 -2.69
CA ALA A 21 -5.56 12.97 -4.00
C ALA A 21 -4.61 11.77 -3.85
N THR A 22 -4.51 10.92 -4.90
CA THR A 22 -3.53 9.84 -4.93
C THR A 22 -2.53 10.06 -6.04
N ILE A 23 -1.25 9.97 -5.70
CA ILE A 23 -0.11 10.10 -6.62
C ILE A 23 0.51 8.71 -6.78
N PHE A 24 0.68 8.28 -8.04
CA PHE A 24 1.25 6.98 -8.35
C PHE A 24 2.66 7.13 -8.90
N LEU A 25 3.63 6.54 -8.17
CA LEU A 25 5.04 6.51 -8.58
C LEU A 25 5.34 5.22 -9.36
N GLY A 26 6.26 5.30 -10.32
CA GLY A 26 6.74 4.15 -11.07
C GLY A 26 7.76 3.32 -10.29
N HIS A 27 8.09 2.16 -10.87
CA HIS A 27 9.00 1.14 -10.33
C HIS A 27 8.48 0.40 -9.09
N CYS A 28 8.80 -0.87 -9.03
CA CYS A 28 8.57 -1.72 -7.87
C CYS A 28 9.65 -2.80 -7.83
N ASN A 29 10.06 -3.21 -6.65
CA ASN A 29 10.97 -4.31 -6.43
C ASN A 29 10.25 -5.67 -6.34
N PHE A 30 8.92 -5.70 -6.28
CA PHE A 30 8.11 -6.91 -6.37
C PHE A 30 7.57 -7.16 -7.79
N ARG A 31 7.15 -8.39 -8.06
CA ARG A 31 6.51 -8.86 -9.29
C ARG A 31 5.29 -9.70 -8.96
N CYS A 32 4.45 -9.18 -8.03
CA CYS A 32 3.26 -9.87 -7.56
C CYS A 32 2.38 -10.27 -8.76
N PRO A 33 2.01 -11.55 -8.93
CA PRO A 33 1.26 -12.00 -10.09
C PRO A 33 -0.10 -11.30 -10.23
N PHE A 34 -0.71 -10.91 -9.10
CA PHE A 34 -1.99 -10.19 -9.02
C PHE A 34 -1.85 -8.65 -9.01
N CYS A 35 -0.70 -8.11 -9.38
CA CYS A 35 -0.47 -6.66 -9.37
C CYS A 35 -1.32 -5.96 -10.42
N GLN A 36 -2.16 -5.02 -10.00
CA GLN A 36 -3.04 -4.22 -10.86
C GLN A 36 -2.35 -2.98 -11.46
N ASN A 37 -1.11 -2.72 -11.07
CA ASN A 37 -0.30 -1.62 -11.60
C ASN A 37 0.85 -2.17 -12.48
N SER A 38 0.57 -3.20 -13.31
CA SER A 38 1.63 -3.92 -14.04
C SER A 38 2.47 -3.00 -14.95
N ALA A 39 1.87 -2.02 -15.60
CA ALA A 39 2.56 -1.05 -16.44
C ALA A 39 3.61 -0.25 -15.63
N LEU A 40 3.25 0.23 -14.44
CA LEU A 40 4.16 0.97 -13.55
C LEU A 40 5.30 0.10 -13.00
N VAL A 41 5.07 -1.22 -12.95
CA VAL A 41 6.04 -2.19 -12.39
C VAL A 41 6.98 -2.74 -13.46
N LEU A 42 6.45 -3.08 -14.64
CA LEU A 42 7.21 -3.74 -15.69
C LEU A 42 7.97 -2.77 -16.59
N ASN A 43 7.32 -1.70 -17.02
CA ASN A 43 7.89 -0.76 -17.96
C ASN A 43 7.43 0.70 -17.70
N PRO A 44 7.72 1.25 -16.51
CA PRO A 44 7.29 2.62 -16.17
C PRO A 44 7.82 3.66 -17.18
N ALA A 45 8.95 3.39 -17.84
CA ALA A 45 9.50 4.32 -18.83
C ALA A 45 8.63 4.46 -20.11
N ALA A 46 7.72 3.53 -20.38
CA ALA A 46 6.76 3.63 -21.47
C ALA A 46 5.50 4.39 -21.09
N GLU A 47 5.24 4.58 -19.80
CA GLU A 47 4.09 5.31 -19.30
C GLU A 47 4.33 6.82 -19.31
N PRO A 48 3.29 7.63 -19.60
CA PRO A 48 3.40 9.08 -19.51
C PRO A 48 3.89 9.53 -18.13
N GLU A 49 4.88 10.42 -18.10
CA GLU A 49 5.37 11.02 -16.87
C GLU A 49 4.67 12.37 -16.62
N ILE A 50 4.19 12.57 -15.40
CA ILE A 50 3.59 13.83 -14.96
C ILE A 50 4.67 14.66 -14.26
N PRO A 51 5.00 15.85 -14.74
CA PRO A 51 5.99 16.71 -14.08
C PRO A 51 5.60 17.04 -12.63
N GLU A 52 6.56 16.99 -11.71
CA GLU A 52 6.35 17.31 -10.28
C GLU A 52 5.68 18.67 -10.11
N GLU A 53 6.12 19.69 -10.86
CA GLU A 53 5.56 21.04 -10.79
C GLU A 53 4.08 21.07 -11.16
N GLN A 54 3.63 20.21 -12.07
CA GLN A 54 2.22 20.10 -12.44
C GLN A 54 1.41 19.55 -11.27
N VAL A 55 1.92 18.52 -10.57
CA VAL A 55 1.29 17.94 -9.38
C VAL A 55 1.23 18.96 -8.25
N LEU A 56 2.34 19.61 -7.93
CA LEU A 56 2.40 20.63 -6.86
C LEU A 56 1.50 21.83 -7.18
N SER A 57 1.44 22.27 -8.45
CA SER A 57 0.53 23.33 -8.88
C SER A 57 -0.94 22.93 -8.76
N PHE A 58 -1.26 21.67 -9.05
CA PHE A 58 -2.60 21.12 -8.81
C PHE A 58 -2.93 21.14 -7.31
N LEU A 59 -2.08 20.61 -6.46
CA LEU A 59 -2.28 20.58 -5.01
C LEU A 59 -2.45 21.99 -4.45
N LYS A 60 -1.60 22.94 -4.87
CA LYS A 60 -1.73 24.35 -4.44
C LYS A 60 -3.09 24.96 -4.74
N ARG A 61 -3.68 24.65 -5.90
CA ARG A 61 -5.04 25.11 -6.25
C ARG A 61 -6.16 24.40 -5.49
N ARG A 62 -5.85 23.27 -4.83
CA ARG A 62 -6.85 22.46 -4.10
C ARG A 62 -6.74 22.60 -2.58
N GLN A 63 -5.88 23.51 -2.09
CA GLN A 63 -5.84 23.84 -0.66
C GLN A 63 -7.22 24.28 -0.14
N GLY A 64 -7.60 23.80 1.03
CA GLY A 64 -8.91 24.03 1.62
C GLY A 64 -10.06 23.17 1.06
N ILE A 65 -9.77 22.32 0.03
CA ILE A 65 -10.72 21.35 -0.52
C ILE A 65 -10.22 19.93 -0.22
N LEU A 66 -8.99 19.62 -0.60
CA LEU A 66 -8.35 18.37 -0.23
C LEU A 66 -7.71 18.49 1.16
N GLU A 67 -7.80 17.43 1.92
CA GLU A 67 -7.26 17.33 3.29
C GLU A 67 -5.97 16.52 3.34
N GLY A 68 -5.75 15.67 2.34
CA GLY A 68 -4.60 14.77 2.30
C GLY A 68 -4.15 14.37 0.91
N VAL A 69 -2.98 13.74 0.89
CA VAL A 69 -2.37 13.13 -0.29
C VAL A 69 -1.95 11.71 0.07
N CYS A 70 -2.36 10.74 -0.74
CA CYS A 70 -1.86 9.38 -0.69
C CYS A 70 -0.74 9.21 -1.72
N ILE A 71 0.41 8.68 -1.33
CA ILE A 71 1.50 8.34 -2.23
C ILE A 71 1.55 6.82 -2.34
N SER A 72 1.40 6.32 -3.56
CA SER A 72 1.23 4.91 -3.91
C SER A 72 1.90 4.62 -5.26
N GLY A 73 1.50 3.56 -5.95
CA GLY A 73 1.93 3.22 -7.32
C GLY A 73 2.60 1.85 -7.42
N GLY A 74 3.89 1.82 -7.78
CA GLY A 74 4.73 0.65 -7.63
C GLY A 74 5.17 0.49 -6.17
N GLU A 75 6.42 0.85 -5.87
CA GLU A 75 6.92 0.98 -4.49
C GLU A 75 7.55 2.37 -4.30
N PRO A 76 6.84 3.29 -3.63
CA PRO A 76 7.30 4.66 -3.47
C PRO A 76 8.66 4.79 -2.76
N THR A 77 8.96 3.91 -1.81
CA THR A 77 10.20 3.96 -1.03
C THR A 77 11.47 3.67 -1.86
N LEU A 78 11.31 3.22 -3.10
CA LEU A 78 12.43 3.11 -4.05
C LEU A 78 12.88 4.45 -4.64
N SER A 79 12.03 5.48 -4.55
CA SER A 79 12.39 6.79 -5.10
C SER A 79 13.38 7.51 -4.19
N PRO A 80 14.59 7.85 -4.66
CA PRO A 80 15.58 8.55 -3.84
C PRO A 80 15.13 9.96 -3.48
N ASP A 81 14.22 10.55 -4.25
CA ASP A 81 13.72 11.91 -4.04
C ASP A 81 12.37 11.92 -3.28
N LEU A 82 11.95 10.80 -2.69
CA LEU A 82 10.65 10.66 -2.03
C LEU A 82 10.50 11.65 -0.87
N GLU A 83 11.53 11.77 -0.04
CA GLU A 83 11.50 12.65 1.13
C GLU A 83 11.31 14.12 0.71
N ASP A 84 12.11 14.61 -0.22
CA ASP A 84 12.02 15.98 -0.71
C ASP A 84 10.65 16.28 -1.33
N PHE A 85 10.07 15.29 -2.02
CA PHE A 85 8.74 15.43 -2.62
C PHE A 85 7.64 15.48 -1.55
N ILE A 86 7.70 14.60 -0.56
CA ILE A 86 6.77 14.60 0.57
C ILE A 86 6.88 15.89 1.36
N GLN A 87 8.10 16.39 1.59
CA GLN A 87 8.31 17.67 2.27
C GLN A 87 7.58 18.82 1.55
N LYS A 88 7.67 18.90 0.22
CA LYS A 88 6.95 19.93 -0.56
C LYS A 88 5.43 19.81 -0.43
N ILE A 89 4.90 18.59 -0.35
CA ILE A 89 3.46 18.35 -0.14
C ILE A 89 3.06 18.75 1.28
N HIS A 90 3.87 18.39 2.26
CA HIS A 90 3.66 18.76 3.68
C HIS A 90 3.69 20.28 3.86
N ASP A 91 4.61 20.99 3.20
CA ASP A 91 4.72 22.46 3.24
C ASP A 91 3.49 23.18 2.64
N LEU A 92 2.74 22.49 1.77
CA LEU A 92 1.43 22.94 1.29
C LEU A 92 0.31 22.72 2.33
N GLY A 93 0.60 22.12 3.48
CA GLY A 93 -0.35 21.86 4.57
C GLY A 93 -1.16 20.58 4.44
N TYR A 94 -0.77 19.65 3.59
CA TYR A 94 -1.44 18.37 3.42
C TYR A 94 -0.97 17.31 4.42
N SER A 95 -1.93 16.53 4.91
CA SER A 95 -1.63 15.26 5.57
C SER A 95 -1.20 14.23 4.53
N VAL A 96 -0.11 13.52 4.77
CA VAL A 96 0.41 12.52 3.82
C VAL A 96 0.22 11.11 4.34
N LYS A 97 -0.32 10.23 3.47
CA LYS A 97 -0.37 8.79 3.66
C LYS A 97 0.60 8.13 2.69
N LEU A 98 1.41 7.21 3.17
CA LEU A 98 2.31 6.40 2.37
C LEU A 98 1.79 4.96 2.26
N ASP A 99 1.60 4.49 1.03
CA ASP A 99 1.36 3.08 0.73
C ASP A 99 2.69 2.43 0.35
N THR A 100 3.02 1.31 0.98
CA THR A 100 4.31 0.63 0.75
C THR A 100 4.19 -0.89 0.89
N ASN A 101 5.08 -1.62 0.26
CA ASN A 101 5.24 -3.06 0.46
C ASN A 101 6.12 -3.41 1.69
N GLY A 102 6.64 -2.39 2.37
CA GLY A 102 7.39 -2.53 3.61
C GLY A 102 8.84 -2.97 3.46
N THR A 103 9.40 -2.98 2.26
CA THR A 103 10.77 -3.49 2.04
C THR A 103 11.90 -2.49 2.35
N HIS A 104 11.55 -1.25 2.72
CA HIS A 104 12.50 -0.19 3.06
C HIS A 104 12.13 0.44 4.41
N PRO A 105 12.33 -0.31 5.54
CA PRO A 105 11.97 0.17 6.87
C PRO A 105 12.69 1.47 7.25
N GLU A 106 13.93 1.66 6.80
CA GLU A 106 14.73 2.86 7.06
C GLU A 106 14.09 4.13 6.46
N VAL A 107 13.50 4.03 5.27
CA VAL A 107 12.81 5.15 4.62
C VAL A 107 11.53 5.49 5.37
N LEU A 108 10.73 4.47 5.72
CA LEU A 108 9.48 4.66 6.47
C LEU A 108 9.75 5.30 7.84
N LYS A 109 10.74 4.79 8.59
CA LYS A 109 11.14 5.31 9.90
C LYS A 109 11.57 6.79 9.78
N ASN A 110 12.45 7.09 8.85
CA ASN A 110 12.93 8.46 8.65
C ASN A 110 11.79 9.44 8.33
N LEU A 111 10.83 9.06 7.49
CA LEU A 111 9.66 9.89 7.17
C LEU A 111 8.73 10.07 8.39
N ALA A 112 8.56 9.03 9.19
CA ALA A 112 7.78 9.06 10.42
C ALA A 112 8.44 9.96 11.49
N ASP A 113 9.74 9.78 11.74
CA ASP A 113 10.52 10.55 12.72
C ASP A 113 10.53 12.05 12.41
N LYS A 114 10.53 12.41 11.12
CA LYS A 114 10.43 13.78 10.65
C LYS A 114 9.00 14.33 10.67
N GLY A 115 7.98 13.51 10.99
CA GLY A 115 6.59 13.90 10.97
C GLY A 115 6.04 14.20 9.57
N LEU A 116 6.72 13.73 8.52
CA LEU A 116 6.37 14.00 7.13
C LEU A 116 5.19 13.17 6.64
N ILE A 117 4.94 12.03 7.27
CA ILE A 117 3.76 11.18 7.02
C ILE A 117 2.93 11.06 8.29
N GLN A 118 1.62 11.07 8.13
CA GLN A 118 0.66 10.93 9.23
C GLN A 118 0.01 9.55 9.25
N LYS A 119 0.12 8.80 8.15
CA LYS A 119 -0.40 7.44 8.07
C LYS A 119 0.45 6.59 7.12
N ALA A 120 0.62 5.31 7.47
CA ALA A 120 1.19 4.29 6.58
C ALA A 120 0.16 3.19 6.30
N ALA A 121 0.15 2.68 5.07
CA ALA A 121 -0.53 1.43 4.73
C ALA A 121 0.50 0.44 4.19
N VAL A 122 0.64 -0.70 4.86
CA VAL A 122 1.61 -1.72 4.45
C VAL A 122 0.90 -2.91 3.85
N ASP A 123 1.28 -3.23 2.62
CA ASP A 123 0.78 -4.39 1.91
C ASP A 123 1.48 -5.67 2.38
N ILE A 124 0.82 -6.45 3.19
CA ILE A 124 1.22 -7.80 3.56
C ILE A 124 0.77 -8.73 2.43
N LYS A 125 1.72 -9.29 1.68
CA LYS A 125 1.37 -10.06 0.48
C LYS A 125 0.90 -11.48 0.81
N ALA A 126 1.46 -12.09 1.87
CA ALA A 126 1.14 -13.43 2.33
C ALA A 126 1.59 -13.66 3.78
N CYS A 127 1.35 -14.85 4.33
CA CYS A 127 2.11 -15.32 5.48
C CYS A 127 3.61 -15.45 5.11
N PRO A 128 4.53 -15.38 6.08
CA PRO A 128 5.97 -15.38 5.81
C PRO A 128 6.45 -16.52 4.91
N GLU A 129 5.88 -17.71 5.06
CA GLU A 129 6.26 -18.92 4.32
C GLU A 129 5.89 -18.84 2.83
N ASN A 130 4.78 -18.15 2.50
CA ASN A 130 4.26 -18.04 1.13
C ASN A 130 4.68 -16.73 0.45
N TYR A 131 5.45 -15.87 1.13
CA TYR A 131 5.89 -14.58 0.58
C TYR A 131 6.61 -14.69 -0.79
N PRO A 132 7.48 -15.70 -1.06
CA PRO A 132 8.13 -15.83 -2.35
C PRO A 132 7.15 -15.91 -3.53
N SER A 133 6.12 -16.74 -3.42
CA SER A 133 5.14 -16.94 -4.51
C SER A 133 4.29 -15.70 -4.76
N LEU A 134 3.92 -14.95 -3.72
CA LEU A 134 3.02 -13.80 -3.84
C LEU A 134 3.76 -12.48 -4.12
N SER A 135 5.04 -12.38 -3.74
CA SER A 135 5.89 -11.25 -4.12
C SER A 135 6.44 -11.36 -5.54
N GLY A 136 6.37 -12.56 -6.14
CA GLY A 136 6.98 -12.87 -7.44
C GLY A 136 8.51 -12.90 -7.40
N LEU A 137 9.12 -13.08 -6.23
CA LEU A 137 10.56 -13.14 -6.02
C LEU A 137 10.94 -14.46 -5.36
N LEU A 138 12.01 -15.09 -5.85
CA LEU A 138 12.54 -16.31 -5.25
C LEU A 138 13.06 -16.05 -3.80
N HIS A 139 13.66 -14.89 -3.59
CA HIS A 139 14.19 -14.47 -2.28
C HIS A 139 13.71 -13.04 -1.97
N PRO A 140 12.46 -12.89 -1.49
CA PRO A 140 11.95 -11.58 -1.10
C PRO A 140 12.68 -11.07 0.16
N PRO A 141 12.85 -9.75 0.33
CA PRO A 141 13.48 -9.17 1.52
C PRO A 141 12.54 -9.21 2.74
N LEU A 142 12.17 -10.41 3.16
CA LEU A 142 11.16 -10.64 4.21
C LEU A 142 11.59 -10.07 5.57
N ASP A 143 12.89 -10.07 5.86
CA ASP A 143 13.40 -9.51 7.12
C ASP A 143 13.17 -7.99 7.19
N ALA A 144 13.32 -7.28 6.08
CA ALA A 144 12.97 -5.85 5.99
C ALA A 144 11.46 -5.62 6.20
N VAL A 145 10.60 -6.48 5.63
CA VAL A 145 9.14 -6.40 5.86
C VAL A 145 8.82 -6.66 7.33
N ARG A 146 9.47 -7.63 7.97
CA ARG A 146 9.32 -7.90 9.41
C ARG A 146 9.74 -6.69 10.24
N GLU A 147 10.85 -6.07 9.92
CA GLU A 147 11.33 -4.86 10.59
C GLU A 147 10.31 -3.70 10.45
N THR A 148 9.70 -3.53 9.28
CA THR A 148 8.61 -2.57 9.07
C THR A 148 7.40 -2.89 9.94
N VAL A 149 7.00 -4.15 10.01
CA VAL A 149 5.88 -4.59 10.86
C VAL A 149 6.19 -4.32 12.33
N ASP A 150 7.36 -4.73 12.81
CA ASP A 150 7.77 -4.53 14.20
C ASP A 150 7.83 -3.04 14.58
N PHE A 151 8.34 -2.20 13.70
CA PHE A 151 8.34 -0.75 13.89
C PHE A 151 6.91 -0.22 14.08
N LEU A 152 5.99 -0.54 13.16
CA LEU A 152 4.62 -0.03 13.22
C LEU A 152 3.82 -0.54 14.42
N LEU A 153 4.08 -1.77 14.86
CA LEU A 153 3.42 -2.33 16.04
C LEU A 153 3.76 -1.57 17.33
N HIS A 154 4.92 -0.90 17.40
CA HIS A 154 5.44 -0.24 18.59
C HIS A 154 5.39 1.29 18.53
N GLU A 155 5.17 1.86 17.35
CA GLU A 155 5.18 3.32 17.15
C GLU A 155 3.80 3.97 17.20
N ASN A 156 3.81 5.31 17.35
CA ASN A 156 2.58 6.11 17.41
C ASN A 156 2.07 6.57 16.03
N LEU A 157 2.77 6.25 14.94
CA LEU A 157 2.27 6.52 13.60
C LEU A 157 0.93 5.80 13.39
N ASP A 158 -0.06 6.48 12.80
CA ASP A 158 -1.27 5.80 12.37
C ASP A 158 -0.95 4.87 11.19
N TYR A 159 -1.43 3.64 11.26
CA TYR A 159 -1.15 2.66 10.22
C TYR A 159 -2.29 1.67 10.02
N GLU A 160 -2.23 1.00 8.89
CA GLU A 160 -3.03 -0.18 8.59
C GLU A 160 -2.18 -1.22 7.84
N PHE A 161 -2.41 -2.49 8.12
CA PHE A 161 -1.96 -3.58 7.27
C PHE A 161 -3.10 -4.00 6.34
N ARG A 162 -2.77 -4.44 5.13
CA ARG A 162 -3.77 -4.89 4.17
C ARG A 162 -3.23 -6.01 3.29
N THR A 163 -4.11 -6.86 2.81
CA THR A 163 -3.79 -7.93 1.85
C THR A 163 -4.84 -7.95 0.74
N THR A 164 -4.40 -7.89 -0.51
CA THR A 164 -5.26 -8.23 -1.65
C THR A 164 -5.43 -9.74 -1.69
N VAL A 165 -6.65 -10.21 -1.47
CA VAL A 165 -6.97 -11.63 -1.28
C VAL A 165 -7.35 -12.27 -2.60
N VAL A 166 -6.54 -13.23 -3.05
CA VAL A 166 -6.68 -13.93 -4.33
C VAL A 166 -6.95 -15.40 -4.07
N LYS A 167 -7.98 -15.96 -4.71
CA LYS A 167 -8.51 -17.29 -4.39
C LYS A 167 -7.52 -18.42 -4.66
N GLU A 168 -6.75 -18.30 -5.72
CA GLU A 168 -5.76 -19.30 -6.14
C GLU A 168 -4.43 -19.20 -5.37
N LEU A 169 -4.22 -18.11 -4.62
CA LEU A 169 -2.93 -17.80 -3.99
C LEU A 169 -2.99 -17.79 -2.46
N HIS A 170 -4.17 -17.59 -1.88
CA HIS A 170 -4.37 -17.53 -0.44
C HIS A 170 -5.34 -18.60 0.02
N ASN A 171 -5.14 -19.10 1.21
CA ASN A 171 -6.04 -20.06 1.87
C ASN A 171 -6.23 -19.69 3.35
N GLU A 172 -7.07 -20.44 4.05
CA GLU A 172 -7.39 -20.20 5.46
C GLU A 172 -6.13 -20.19 6.35
N GLU A 173 -5.20 -21.12 6.12
CA GLU A 173 -3.98 -21.24 6.93
C GLU A 173 -3.08 -20.00 6.80
N ASP A 174 -3.06 -19.36 5.62
CA ASP A 174 -2.36 -18.08 5.44
C ASP A 174 -2.87 -17.01 6.41
N PHE A 175 -4.19 -16.89 6.57
CA PHE A 175 -4.79 -15.89 7.46
C PHE A 175 -4.61 -16.21 8.94
N VAL A 176 -4.58 -17.50 9.32
CA VAL A 176 -4.17 -17.90 10.68
C VAL A 176 -2.74 -17.44 10.97
N ARG A 177 -1.79 -17.68 10.06
CA ARG A 177 -0.38 -17.33 10.21
C ARG A 177 -0.16 -15.81 10.14
N ILE A 178 -0.83 -15.10 9.23
CA ILE A 178 -0.81 -13.63 9.17
C ILE A 178 -1.32 -13.06 10.49
N GLY A 179 -2.44 -13.55 11.01
CA GLY A 179 -2.99 -13.10 12.28
C GLY A 179 -2.04 -13.32 13.46
N GLN A 180 -1.28 -14.41 13.47
CA GLN A 180 -0.25 -14.67 14.48
C GLN A 180 0.93 -13.71 14.34
N TRP A 181 1.40 -13.49 13.11
CA TRP A 181 2.51 -12.57 12.81
C TRP A 181 2.17 -11.12 13.17
N LEU A 182 0.96 -10.67 12.84
CA LEU A 182 0.49 -9.31 13.06
C LEU A 182 -0.26 -9.13 14.40
N LYS A 183 -0.09 -10.06 15.35
CA LYS A 183 -0.77 -9.98 16.64
C LYS A 183 -0.52 -8.64 17.34
N GLY A 184 -1.60 -7.96 17.71
CA GLY A 184 -1.55 -6.64 18.35
C GLY A 184 -1.61 -5.46 17.35
N ALA A 185 -1.67 -5.72 16.06
CA ALA A 185 -1.90 -4.68 15.07
C ALA A 185 -3.22 -3.94 15.33
N ARG A 186 -3.22 -2.61 15.11
CA ARG A 186 -4.39 -1.75 15.33
C ARG A 186 -5.49 -1.98 14.31
N GLY A 187 -5.13 -2.29 13.06
CA GLY A 187 -6.08 -2.52 11.98
C GLY A 187 -5.49 -3.35 10.84
N TYR A 188 -6.32 -4.21 10.28
CA TYR A 188 -6.00 -5.03 9.12
C TYR A 188 -7.17 -5.04 8.14
N TYR A 189 -6.88 -5.00 6.83
CA TYR A 189 -7.91 -4.94 5.81
C TYR A 189 -7.71 -6.02 4.74
N LEU A 190 -8.72 -6.86 4.57
CA LEU A 190 -8.85 -7.78 3.45
C LEU A 190 -9.37 -6.98 2.26
N GLN A 191 -8.60 -6.90 1.17
CA GLN A 191 -9.00 -6.27 -0.07
C GLN A 191 -9.42 -7.35 -1.06
N ALA A 192 -10.69 -7.32 -1.49
CA ALA A 192 -11.14 -8.23 -2.52
C ALA A 192 -10.36 -7.99 -3.82
N TYR A 193 -9.83 -9.05 -4.40
CA TYR A 193 -9.19 -8.98 -5.70
C TYR A 193 -10.22 -8.62 -6.78
N LYS A 194 -9.83 -7.75 -7.72
CA LYS A 194 -10.60 -7.47 -8.93
C LYS A 194 -9.72 -7.77 -10.13
N ASP A 195 -10.21 -8.60 -11.03
CA ASP A 195 -9.52 -8.86 -12.30
C ASP A 195 -9.64 -7.66 -13.23
N SER A 196 -8.59 -7.38 -13.99
CA SER A 196 -8.56 -6.33 -14.99
C SER A 196 -7.49 -6.63 -16.04
N GLU A 197 -7.54 -5.93 -17.17
CA GLU A 197 -6.52 -6.04 -18.23
C GLU A 197 -5.13 -5.55 -17.76
N GLU A 198 -5.07 -4.80 -16.66
CA GLU A 198 -3.84 -4.25 -16.09
C GLU A 198 -3.15 -5.20 -15.11
N VAL A 199 -3.73 -6.38 -14.84
CA VAL A 199 -3.13 -7.36 -13.94
C VAL A 199 -1.91 -8.01 -14.60
N LEU A 200 -0.84 -8.18 -13.82
CA LEU A 200 0.42 -8.71 -14.32
C LEU A 200 0.25 -10.14 -14.87
N GLN A 201 -0.49 -10.98 -14.18
CA GLN A 201 -0.81 -12.35 -14.62
C GLN A 201 -2.33 -12.54 -14.55
N PRO A 202 -3.01 -12.76 -15.67
CA PRO A 202 -4.46 -13.00 -15.69
C PRO A 202 -4.80 -14.41 -15.18
N GLY A 203 -6.09 -14.60 -14.88
CA GLY A 203 -6.63 -15.93 -14.55
C GLY A 203 -6.85 -16.17 -13.06
N PHE A 204 -6.77 -15.13 -12.25
CA PHE A 204 -7.13 -15.20 -10.83
C PHE A 204 -8.58 -14.81 -10.59
N SER A 205 -9.13 -15.28 -9.47
CA SER A 205 -10.49 -14.98 -9.04
C SER A 205 -10.55 -14.42 -7.61
N SER A 206 -11.64 -13.73 -7.34
CA SER A 206 -11.94 -13.19 -6.02
C SER A 206 -12.63 -14.24 -5.16
N TYR A 207 -12.44 -14.16 -3.86
CA TYR A 207 -13.30 -14.81 -2.89
C TYR A 207 -14.66 -14.09 -2.81
N SER A 208 -15.71 -14.83 -2.49
CA SER A 208 -17.02 -14.26 -2.16
C SER A 208 -16.97 -13.48 -0.83
N LEU A 209 -17.95 -12.61 -0.62
CA LEU A 209 -18.08 -11.89 0.66
C LEU A 209 -18.16 -12.86 1.86
N GLU A 210 -18.86 -13.99 1.71
CA GLU A 210 -19.00 -14.99 2.78
C GLU A 210 -17.64 -15.62 3.14
N GLU A 211 -16.84 -15.97 2.13
CA GLU A 211 -15.49 -16.51 2.32
C GLU A 211 -14.55 -15.47 2.96
N LEU A 212 -14.63 -14.21 2.54
CA LEU A 212 -13.84 -13.11 3.14
C LEU A 212 -14.27 -12.83 4.59
N GLU A 213 -15.56 -12.90 4.91
CA GLU A 213 -16.06 -12.80 6.28
C GLU A 213 -15.59 -13.97 7.16
N HIS A 214 -15.41 -15.16 6.59
CA HIS A 214 -14.79 -16.27 7.29
C HIS A 214 -13.34 -15.95 7.66
N PHE A 215 -12.51 -15.48 6.72
CA PHE A 215 -11.12 -15.06 7.00
C PHE A 215 -11.05 -13.91 7.99
N ARG A 216 -11.99 -12.95 7.89
CA ARG A 216 -12.12 -11.86 8.85
C ARG A 216 -12.31 -12.38 10.28
N LYS A 217 -13.17 -13.36 10.48
CA LYS A 217 -13.40 -13.97 11.81
C LYS A 217 -12.13 -14.63 12.37
N ILE A 218 -11.34 -15.28 11.52
CA ILE A 218 -10.05 -15.87 11.92
C ILE A 218 -9.11 -14.77 12.42
N LEU A 219 -8.94 -13.71 11.64
CA LEU A 219 -8.04 -12.59 11.97
C LEU A 219 -8.48 -11.83 13.23
N LEU A 220 -9.79 -11.69 13.48
CA LEU A 220 -10.33 -11.06 14.69
C LEU A 220 -9.96 -11.79 15.99
N THR A 221 -9.44 -13.01 15.92
CA THR A 221 -8.93 -13.72 17.11
C THR A 221 -7.63 -13.12 17.64
N THR A 222 -6.90 -12.36 16.80
CA THR A 222 -5.57 -11.81 17.14
C THR A 222 -5.45 -10.30 16.88
N ILE A 223 -6.29 -9.75 16.00
CA ILE A 223 -6.27 -8.34 15.59
C ILE A 223 -7.64 -7.71 15.92
N PRO A 224 -7.70 -6.61 16.69
CA PRO A 224 -8.97 -6.06 17.21
C PRO A 224 -9.87 -5.44 16.12
N VAL A 225 -9.29 -4.94 15.04
CA VAL A 225 -10.03 -4.32 13.94
C VAL A 225 -9.65 -4.98 12.63
N VAL A 226 -10.61 -5.67 12.01
CA VAL A 226 -10.43 -6.27 10.68
C VAL A 226 -11.59 -5.84 9.80
N GLY A 227 -11.29 -5.18 8.68
CA GLY A 227 -12.26 -4.74 7.67
C GLY A 227 -12.13 -5.50 6.36
N ILE A 228 -13.19 -5.43 5.55
CA ILE A 228 -13.19 -5.91 4.16
C ILE A 228 -13.40 -4.70 3.26
N ARG A 229 -12.66 -4.61 2.15
CA ARG A 229 -12.75 -3.54 1.15
C ARG A 229 -12.86 -4.13 -0.25
N GLY A 230 -13.38 -3.34 -1.20
CA GLY A 230 -13.45 -3.72 -2.62
C GLY A 230 -14.58 -4.69 -2.95
N ILE A 231 -15.56 -4.87 -2.08
CA ILE A 231 -16.83 -5.55 -2.36
C ILE A 231 -17.82 -4.45 -2.80
N ASP A 232 -18.41 -4.60 -3.98
CA ASP A 232 -19.47 -3.75 -4.52
C ASP A 232 -20.84 -4.30 -4.13
#